data_53368b3fca2c8ebe86c14686f0b79574
#
_entry.id   53368b3fca2c8ebe86c14686f0b79574
#
_cell.length_a   1.000
_cell.length_b   1.000
_cell.length_c   1.000
_cell.angle_alpha   90.00
_cell.angle_beta   90.00
_cell.angle_gamma   90.00
#
_symmetry.space_group_name_H-M   'P 1'
#
loop_
_entity.id
_entity.type
_entity.pdbx_description
1 polymer ?
#
loop_
_entity_poly.entity_id
_entity_poly.type
_entity_poly.pdbx_seq_one_letter_code
_entity_poly.pdbx_strand_id
1 'polypeptide(L)'
;MTVSSLDSLPQPLKDRLRNVRLLLLDVDGVLTDGGLYFANGGDEWKRFDVKDGAGIYLARKLGLEVGLITGKTSDIVTRRAEELGVVLVRQGAMDKVPALAELVREAGCSTAETAYVGDEVLDLPVMARVGVSA
;
A
#
# COMPACT_ATOMS: atom_id res chain seq x y z
N MET A 1 12.38 9.19 17.43
CA MET A 1 11.02 9.19 16.91
C MET A 1 10.10 8.78 18.05
N THR A 2 9.35 9.74 18.61
CA THR A 2 8.35 9.43 19.63
C THR A 2 7.17 8.81 18.89
N VAL A 3 6.92 7.54 19.09
CA VAL A 3 5.66 6.93 18.65
C VAL A 3 4.57 7.66 19.46
N SER A 4 3.80 8.50 18.80
CA SER A 4 2.58 9.03 19.42
C SER A 4 1.78 7.82 19.87
N SER A 5 1.46 7.73 21.14
CA SER A 5 0.69 6.59 21.61
C SER A 5 -0.64 6.58 20.85
N LEU A 6 -1.12 5.41 20.47
CA LEU A 6 -2.44 5.24 19.85
C LEU A 6 -3.54 5.89 20.70
N ASP A 7 -3.26 6.10 21.98
CA ASP A 7 -4.16 6.75 22.93
C ASP A 7 -4.46 8.22 22.58
N SER A 8 -3.55 8.89 21.87
CA SER A 8 -3.74 10.29 21.43
C SER A 8 -4.66 10.46 20.21
N LEU A 9 -4.99 9.38 19.51
CA LEU A 9 -5.85 9.43 18.34
C LEU A 9 -7.33 9.68 18.74
N PRO A 10 -8.10 10.42 17.91
CA PRO A 10 -9.54 10.55 18.11
C PRO A 10 -10.24 9.19 18.09
N GLN A 11 -11.24 9.00 18.96
CA GLN A 11 -11.96 7.74 19.08
C GLN A 11 -12.55 7.24 17.74
N PRO A 12 -13.16 8.09 16.88
CA PRO A 12 -13.67 7.63 15.58
C PRO A 12 -12.59 7.06 14.66
N LEU A 13 -11.36 7.56 14.74
CA LEU A 13 -10.23 7.02 13.97
C LEU A 13 -9.76 5.68 14.54
N LYS A 14 -9.68 5.56 15.87
CA LYS A 14 -9.37 4.29 16.54
C LYS A 14 -10.34 3.19 16.14
N ASP A 15 -11.63 3.51 16.10
CA ASP A 15 -12.67 2.54 15.75
C ASP A 15 -12.55 2.09 14.29
N ARG A 16 -12.25 3.02 13.37
CA ARG A 16 -11.97 2.66 11.96
C ARG A 16 -10.72 1.81 11.83
N LEU A 17 -9.63 2.16 12.53
CA LEU A 17 -8.39 1.38 12.51
C LEU A 17 -8.59 -0.06 12.99
N ARG A 18 -9.41 -0.27 14.01
CA ARG A 18 -9.73 -1.63 14.52
C ARG A 18 -10.45 -2.50 13.50
N ASN A 19 -11.17 -1.89 12.58
CA ASN A 19 -11.93 -2.60 11.56
C ASN A 19 -11.12 -2.88 10.28
N VAL A 20 -9.88 -2.38 10.17
CA VAL A 20 -9.04 -2.59 8.99
C VAL A 20 -8.67 -4.06 8.86
N ARG A 21 -8.96 -4.64 7.70
CA ARG A 21 -8.63 -6.02 7.31
C ARG A 21 -7.69 -6.08 6.12
N LEU A 22 -7.65 -5.01 5.32
CA LEU A 22 -6.82 -4.88 4.13
C LEU A 22 -6.03 -3.58 4.18
N LEU A 23 -4.72 -3.68 4.02
CA LEU A 23 -3.82 -2.54 3.84
C LEU A 23 -3.36 -2.50 2.38
N LEU A 24 -3.70 -1.45 1.66
CA LEU A 24 -3.24 -1.19 0.31
C LEU A 24 -2.22 -0.07 0.31
N LEU A 25 -1.14 -0.29 -0.41
CA LEU A 25 0.00 0.62 -0.48
C LEU A 25 0.24 1.02 -1.95
N ASP A 26 0.48 2.30 -2.19
CA ASP A 26 1.20 2.73 -3.38
C ASP A 26 2.66 2.25 -3.28
N VAL A 27 3.39 2.29 -4.37
CA VAL A 27 4.79 1.81 -4.42
C VAL A 27 5.76 2.98 -4.46
N ASP A 28 5.75 3.76 -5.53
CA ASP A 28 6.72 4.85 -5.71
C ASP A 28 6.42 5.99 -4.72
N GLY A 29 7.37 6.30 -3.84
CA GLY A 29 7.23 7.30 -2.78
C GLY A 29 6.65 6.77 -1.46
N VAL A 30 6.06 5.58 -1.44
CA VAL A 30 5.52 4.90 -0.24
C VAL A 30 6.45 3.77 0.21
N LEU A 31 6.70 2.79 -0.66
CA LEU A 31 7.63 1.67 -0.41
C LEU A 31 9.03 1.93 -0.96
N THR A 32 9.18 2.93 -1.81
CA THR A 32 10.45 3.41 -2.32
C THR A 32 10.71 4.84 -1.84
N ASP A 33 11.91 5.35 -2.10
CA ASP A 33 12.27 6.75 -1.82
C ASP A 33 11.69 7.76 -2.84
N GLY A 34 10.90 7.29 -3.81
CA GLY A 34 10.31 8.12 -4.86
C GLY A 34 11.28 8.54 -5.96
N GLY A 35 12.56 8.21 -5.84
CA GLY A 35 13.58 8.52 -6.84
C GLY A 35 13.42 7.71 -8.12
N LEU A 36 13.76 8.34 -9.25
CA LEU A 36 13.86 7.68 -10.55
C LEU A 36 15.33 7.38 -10.83
N TYR A 37 15.69 6.08 -10.86
CA TYR A 37 17.05 5.62 -11.09
C TYR A 37 17.13 4.97 -12.46
N PHE A 38 17.77 5.63 -13.43
CA PHE A 38 17.94 5.14 -14.78
C PHE A 38 19.42 4.99 -15.12
N ALA A 39 19.77 3.89 -15.79
CA ALA A 39 21.06 3.74 -16.44
C ALA A 39 20.96 4.12 -17.94
N ASN A 40 22.08 4.48 -18.54
CA ASN A 40 22.14 4.81 -19.98
C ASN A 40 21.73 3.64 -20.89
N GLY A 41 21.85 2.40 -20.41
CA GLY A 41 21.44 1.19 -21.11
C GLY A 41 19.93 0.92 -21.05
N GLY A 42 19.15 1.75 -20.36
CA GLY A 42 17.71 1.60 -20.21
C GLY A 42 17.28 0.83 -18.97
N ASP A 43 18.20 0.36 -18.13
CA ASP A 43 17.87 -0.28 -16.86
C ASP A 43 17.27 0.73 -15.89
N GLU A 44 16.24 0.31 -15.17
CA GLU A 44 15.60 1.04 -14.09
C GLU A 44 15.91 0.35 -12.76
N TRP A 45 16.18 1.13 -11.73
CA TRP A 45 16.38 0.63 -10.38
C TRP A 45 15.40 1.30 -9.41
N LYS A 46 15.02 0.57 -8.37
CA LYS A 46 14.20 1.08 -7.27
C LYS A 46 14.87 0.74 -5.95
N ARG A 47 14.80 1.68 -5.02
CA ARG A 47 15.30 1.50 -3.66
C ARG A 47 14.11 1.26 -2.71
N PHE A 48 13.98 0.02 -2.23
CA PHE A 48 13.05 -0.36 -1.16
C PHE A 48 13.74 -0.31 0.20
N ASP A 49 12.96 -0.19 1.27
CA ASP A 49 13.46 -0.24 2.63
C ASP A 49 13.19 -1.62 3.25
N VAL A 50 14.21 -2.17 3.92
CA VAL A 50 14.12 -3.45 4.64
C VAL A 50 13.09 -3.39 5.76
N LYS A 51 12.93 -2.24 6.41
CA LYS A 51 11.98 -2.05 7.52
C LYS A 51 10.54 -2.16 7.04
N ASP A 52 10.22 -1.65 5.84
CA ASP A 52 8.89 -1.80 5.25
C ASP A 52 8.58 -3.28 4.98
N GLY A 53 9.57 -4.02 4.48
CA GLY A 53 9.42 -5.46 4.30
C GLY A 53 9.12 -6.21 5.61
N ALA A 54 9.84 -5.85 6.67
CA ALA A 54 9.59 -6.40 8.01
C ALA A 54 8.19 -6.02 8.53
N GLY A 55 7.75 -4.78 8.32
CA GLY A 55 6.42 -4.31 8.70
C GLY A 55 5.31 -5.06 7.97
N ILE A 56 5.43 -5.26 6.66
CA ILE A 56 4.49 -6.04 5.85
C ILE A 56 4.43 -7.50 6.33
N TYR A 57 5.58 -8.11 6.59
CA TYR A 57 5.65 -9.47 7.11
C TYR A 57 4.90 -9.60 8.44
N LEU A 58 5.15 -8.70 9.39
CA LEU A 58 4.49 -8.71 10.69
C LEU A 58 2.98 -8.47 10.58
N ALA A 59 2.56 -7.50 9.77
CA ALA A 59 1.15 -7.20 9.54
C ALA A 59 0.39 -8.44 9.03
N ARG A 60 0.96 -9.15 8.05
CA ARG A 60 0.38 -10.38 7.51
C ARG A 60 0.34 -11.52 8.53
N LYS A 61 1.37 -11.65 9.36
CA LYS A 61 1.39 -12.63 10.47
C LYS A 61 0.29 -12.38 11.50
N LEU A 62 -0.11 -11.13 11.67
CA LEU A 62 -1.20 -10.71 12.55
C LEU A 62 -2.59 -10.78 11.89
N GLY A 63 -2.67 -11.28 10.66
CA GLY A 63 -3.94 -11.49 9.96
C GLY A 63 -4.42 -10.32 9.11
N LEU A 64 -3.59 -9.29 8.91
CA LEU A 64 -3.89 -8.19 8.00
C LEU A 64 -3.49 -8.59 6.58
N GLU A 65 -4.42 -8.51 5.63
CA GLU A 65 -4.08 -8.64 4.22
C GLU A 65 -3.35 -7.39 3.73
N VAL A 66 -2.37 -7.57 2.87
CA VAL A 66 -1.60 -6.46 2.28
C VAL A 66 -1.61 -6.58 0.77
N GLY A 67 -1.83 -5.45 0.10
CA GLY A 67 -1.80 -5.37 -1.35
C GLY A 67 -1.11 -4.11 -1.86
N LEU A 68 -0.79 -4.09 -3.15
CA LEU A 68 -0.12 -2.99 -3.83
C LEU A 68 -0.98 -2.48 -4.99
N ILE A 69 -1.07 -1.15 -5.13
CA ILE A 69 -1.66 -0.49 -6.30
C ILE A 69 -0.66 0.55 -6.80
N THR A 70 -0.18 0.42 -8.02
CA THR A 70 0.77 1.36 -8.62
C THR A 70 0.39 1.71 -10.05
N GLY A 71 0.62 2.96 -10.43
CA GLY A 71 0.34 3.46 -11.78
C GLY A 71 1.30 2.92 -12.83
N LYS A 72 2.52 2.57 -12.47
CA LYS A 72 3.53 2.02 -13.37
C LYS A 72 3.51 0.50 -13.39
N THR A 73 4.07 -0.07 -14.44
CA THR A 73 4.34 -1.52 -14.54
C THR A 73 5.86 -1.72 -14.48
N SER A 74 6.31 -2.61 -13.60
CA SER A 74 7.73 -2.87 -13.38
C SER A 74 7.94 -4.29 -12.86
N ASP A 75 8.86 -5.03 -13.47
CA ASP A 75 9.27 -6.36 -12.99
C ASP A 75 9.94 -6.30 -11.61
N ILE A 76 10.53 -5.15 -11.27
CA ILE A 76 11.12 -4.89 -9.96
C ILE A 76 10.03 -4.95 -8.87
N VAL A 77 8.87 -4.36 -9.13
CA VAL A 77 7.73 -4.39 -8.20
C VAL A 77 7.17 -5.80 -8.08
N THR A 78 7.04 -6.53 -9.19
CA THR A 78 6.60 -7.93 -9.19
C THR A 78 7.52 -8.77 -8.31
N ARG A 79 8.82 -8.69 -8.53
CA ARG A 79 9.83 -9.41 -7.75
C ARG A 79 9.76 -9.05 -6.26
N ARG A 80 9.62 -7.75 -5.93
CA ARG A 80 9.52 -7.33 -4.52
C ARG A 80 8.26 -7.85 -3.85
N ALA A 81 7.14 -7.82 -4.54
CA ALA A 81 5.88 -8.40 -4.05
C ALA A 81 6.00 -9.90 -3.77
N GLU A 82 6.63 -10.65 -4.67
CA GLU A 82 6.90 -12.08 -4.51
C GLU A 82 7.78 -12.36 -3.28
N GLU A 83 8.88 -11.62 -3.11
CA GLU A 83 9.76 -11.73 -1.94
C GLU A 83 9.00 -11.51 -0.62
N LEU A 84 8.04 -10.59 -0.60
CA LEU A 84 7.22 -10.27 0.57
C LEU A 84 5.99 -11.19 0.71
N GLY A 85 5.75 -12.06 -0.27
CA GLY A 85 4.57 -12.93 -0.33
C GLY A 85 3.27 -12.15 -0.52
N VAL A 86 3.32 -10.94 -1.08
CA VAL A 86 2.14 -10.13 -1.40
C VAL A 86 1.59 -10.57 -2.74
N VAL A 87 0.37 -11.08 -2.75
CA VAL A 87 -0.30 -11.60 -3.96
C VAL A 87 -1.33 -10.63 -4.53
N LEU A 88 -1.86 -9.73 -3.72
CA LEU A 88 -2.82 -8.71 -4.12
C LEU A 88 -2.09 -7.52 -4.76
N VAL A 89 -1.79 -7.60 -6.05
CA VAL A 89 -0.99 -6.59 -6.76
C VAL A 89 -1.72 -6.13 -8.01
N ARG A 90 -1.81 -4.80 -8.20
CA ARG A 90 -2.26 -4.17 -9.44
C ARG A 90 -1.22 -3.16 -9.88
N GLN A 91 -0.65 -3.38 -11.05
CA GLN A 91 0.27 -2.47 -11.73
C GLN A 91 -0.40 -1.86 -12.96
N GLY A 92 0.15 -0.77 -13.47
CA GLY A 92 -0.42 -0.06 -14.62
C GLY A 92 -1.77 0.61 -14.32
N ALA A 93 -2.09 0.79 -13.06
CA ALA A 93 -3.36 1.36 -12.60
C ALA A 93 -3.27 2.88 -12.46
N MET A 94 -3.28 3.60 -13.58
CA MET A 94 -3.30 5.07 -13.56
C MET A 94 -4.59 5.61 -12.94
N ASP A 95 -5.73 4.98 -13.22
CA ASP A 95 -6.93 5.09 -12.41
C ASP A 95 -6.94 3.96 -11.39
N LYS A 96 -6.73 4.30 -10.12
CA LYS A 96 -6.60 3.31 -9.04
C LYS A 96 -7.95 2.85 -8.47
N VAL A 97 -9.06 3.50 -8.81
CA VAL A 97 -10.37 3.15 -8.25
C VAL A 97 -10.86 1.78 -8.71
N PRO A 98 -10.77 1.40 -9.99
CA PRO A 98 -11.09 0.04 -10.41
C PRO A 98 -10.22 -1.02 -9.74
N ALA A 99 -8.91 -0.75 -9.57
CA ALA A 99 -7.98 -1.64 -8.89
C ALA A 99 -8.37 -1.84 -7.41
N LEU A 100 -8.77 -0.75 -6.71
CA LEU A 100 -9.31 -0.83 -5.35
C LEU A 100 -10.52 -1.79 -5.29
N ALA A 101 -11.49 -1.62 -6.20
CA ALA A 101 -12.70 -2.44 -6.21
C ALA A 101 -12.39 -3.94 -6.41
N GLU A 102 -11.46 -4.25 -7.31
CA GLU A 102 -11.01 -5.63 -7.54
C GLU A 102 -10.33 -6.23 -6.30
N LEU A 103 -9.38 -5.52 -5.71
CA LEU A 103 -8.61 -6.02 -4.57
C LEU A 103 -9.47 -6.18 -3.31
N VAL A 104 -10.40 -5.28 -3.07
CA VAL A 104 -11.36 -5.38 -1.96
C VAL A 104 -12.22 -6.64 -2.12
N ARG A 105 -12.70 -6.92 -3.34
CA ARG A 105 -13.46 -8.13 -3.64
C ARG A 105 -12.62 -9.40 -3.45
N GLU A 106 -11.38 -9.42 -3.94
CA GLU A 106 -10.47 -10.56 -3.78
C GLU A 106 -10.14 -10.83 -2.31
N ALA A 107 -9.93 -9.78 -1.53
CA ALA A 107 -9.66 -9.88 -0.10
C ALA A 107 -10.89 -10.25 0.74
N GLY A 108 -12.09 -10.21 0.15
CA GLY A 108 -13.33 -10.53 0.86
C GLY A 108 -13.67 -9.53 1.96
N CYS A 109 -13.37 -8.25 1.75
CA CYS A 109 -13.67 -7.16 2.68
C CYS A 109 -14.39 -6.01 1.96
N SER A 110 -14.68 -4.93 2.69
CA SER A 110 -15.27 -3.70 2.17
C SER A 110 -14.23 -2.57 2.10
N THR A 111 -14.55 -1.51 1.38
CA THR A 111 -13.71 -0.29 1.37
C THR A 111 -13.62 0.34 2.75
N ALA A 112 -14.66 0.25 3.59
CA ALA A 112 -14.63 0.73 4.97
C ALA A 112 -13.64 -0.07 5.87
N GLU A 113 -13.36 -1.32 5.51
CA GLU A 113 -12.39 -2.20 6.19
C GLU A 113 -10.99 -2.13 5.55
N THR A 114 -10.77 -1.18 4.65
CA THR A 114 -9.51 -0.98 3.94
C THR A 114 -8.81 0.27 4.41
N ALA A 115 -7.50 0.17 4.62
CA ALA A 115 -6.59 1.30 4.77
C ALA A 115 -5.77 1.47 3.48
N TYR A 116 -5.46 2.71 3.13
CA TYR A 116 -4.64 3.05 1.97
C TYR A 116 -3.56 4.06 2.34
N VAL A 117 -2.34 3.83 1.86
CA VAL A 117 -1.23 4.78 1.97
C VAL A 117 -0.79 5.20 0.57
N GLY A 118 -0.78 6.50 0.32
CA GLY A 118 -0.39 7.11 -0.95
C GLY A 118 0.30 8.44 -0.74
N ASP A 119 1.06 8.91 -1.74
CA ASP A 119 1.89 10.12 -1.64
C ASP A 119 1.59 11.17 -2.71
N GLU A 120 0.69 10.90 -3.64
CA GLU A 120 0.43 11.82 -4.75
C GLU A 120 -1.07 12.06 -5.04
N VAL A 121 -1.32 13.03 -5.92
CA VAL A 121 -2.69 13.46 -6.28
C VAL A 121 -3.51 12.32 -6.88
N LEU A 122 -2.89 11.39 -7.60
CA LEU A 122 -3.56 10.23 -8.19
C LEU A 122 -4.10 9.24 -7.13
N ASP A 123 -3.64 9.33 -5.89
CA ASP A 123 -4.12 8.51 -4.78
C ASP A 123 -5.41 9.05 -4.14
N LEU A 124 -5.69 10.34 -4.29
CA LEU A 124 -6.84 10.99 -3.63
C LEU A 124 -8.19 10.31 -3.91
N PRO A 125 -8.51 9.85 -5.13
CA PRO A 125 -9.77 9.16 -5.38
C PRO A 125 -9.93 7.85 -4.58
N VAL A 126 -8.85 7.13 -4.34
CA VAL A 126 -8.85 5.92 -3.49
C VAL A 126 -8.94 6.31 -2.02
N MET A 127 -8.13 7.28 -1.58
CA MET A 127 -8.09 7.75 -0.21
C MET A 127 -9.46 8.24 0.27
N ALA A 128 -10.25 8.85 -0.61
CA ALA A 128 -11.60 9.32 -0.32
C ALA A 128 -12.63 8.18 -0.15
N ARG A 129 -12.31 6.95 -0.56
CA ARG A 129 -13.24 5.81 -0.57
C ARG A 129 -12.98 4.77 0.50
N VAL A 130 -11.80 4.77 1.10
CA VAL A 130 -11.40 3.79 2.10
C VAL A 130 -11.73 4.24 3.52
N GLY A 131 -11.69 3.31 4.46
CA GLY A 131 -11.99 3.58 5.86
C GLY A 131 -10.93 4.43 6.56
N VAL A 132 -9.66 4.22 6.20
CA VAL A 132 -8.51 4.96 6.72
C VAL A 132 -7.54 5.27 5.58
N SER A 133 -6.98 6.47 5.54
CA SER A 133 -5.93 6.83 4.57
C SER A 133 -4.82 7.66 5.21
N ALA A 134 -3.62 7.56 4.68
CA ALA A 134 -2.44 8.30 5.10
C ALA A 134 -1.56 8.67 3.89
#